data_dd783c5fa41dbdf7da3cdcae34c2a5c6
#
_entry.id   dd783c5fa41dbdf7da3cdcae34c2a5c6
#
_cell.length_a   1.000
_cell.length_b   1.000
_cell.length_c   1.000
_cell.angle_alpha   90.00
_cell.angle_beta   90.00
_cell.angle_gamma   90.00
#
_symmetry.space_group_name_H-M   'P 1'
#
loop_
_entity.id
_entity.type
_entity.pdbx_description
1 polymer ?
#
loop_
_entity_poly.entity_id
_entity_poly.type
_entity_poly.pdbx_seq_one_letter_code
_entity_poly.pdbx_strand_id
1 'polypeptide(L)'
;MQRKDALSAVDENDFFRQATLRICGSLDMETAMRGCLQYLSEVMPLDHLILALYDRGLGAIRTVSIVSLEEWHGADTVTPLSVDARKMIENDDSLNFLFIDRPDQESVATRIVNDPELDPISGPFFKRFGTTIDSSLLMMRLQIEGATLGNLILRTSGKGRYTEEHARLVALLREPFAIALSNALKHQEVLKLKDILTEDNRYLHRELFHLAGDQIVGADGGLSEVMDTVRHVAPLDSHVLLRGETGVGKDVVAHAIHDASPRRDGPLIRVNCGSIPDTLIDSELFGHEKGAFTGATAQKRGCFELANGGTIFLDEIGELPFAAQVRMLRVLQYKEIQRVGGNSSIPTDIRVIAATHRDLEEMVRAGRFREDLWFRLNVFPIVIPPLRKRKTDIPAFVHHFIQRKSKALKLPTPPGLAPRAIDQLMAYDWPGNVRELENVLERALILSKDSPMSFDRFLRSRSDEAVPPIEPGDTLLSLEEAVATHIRQALLQTKGKIHGPEGAAEMLRINPSTLRSKMNKLNISYGRRKAR
;
A
#
# COMPACT_ATOMS: atom_id res chain seq x y z
N MET A 1 25.09 -50.18 35.72
CA MET A 1 26.09 -50.87 34.88
C MET A 1 25.61 -51.13 33.46
N GLN A 2 24.31 -51.01 33.15
CA GLN A 2 23.74 -51.36 31.82
C GLN A 2 23.68 -50.23 30.76
N ARG A 3 24.07 -48.98 31.08
CA ARG A 3 24.06 -47.88 30.07
C ARG A 3 25.43 -47.56 29.47
N LYS A 4 26.53 -48.12 29.96
CA LYS A 4 27.87 -47.90 29.41
C LYS A 4 28.12 -48.67 28.09
N ASP A 5 27.42 -49.80 27.91
CA ASP A 5 27.59 -50.66 26.73
C ASP A 5 26.73 -50.23 25.50
N ALA A 6 25.79 -49.30 25.69
CA ALA A 6 24.89 -48.84 24.63
C ALA A 6 25.54 -47.86 23.65
N LEU A 7 26.50 -47.04 24.09
CA LEU A 7 27.16 -46.03 23.24
C LEU A 7 28.12 -46.63 22.20
N SER A 8 28.83 -47.69 22.54
CA SER A 8 29.78 -48.34 21.63
C SER A 8 29.12 -49.05 20.41
N ALA A 9 27.78 -49.13 20.42
CA ALA A 9 26.97 -49.76 19.39
C ALA A 9 26.20 -48.76 18.51
N VAL A 10 26.34 -47.44 18.74
CA VAL A 10 25.62 -46.40 17.97
C VAL A 10 26.34 -46.23 16.62
N ASP A 11 25.62 -46.49 15.50
CA ASP A 11 26.09 -46.13 14.18
C ASP A 11 26.05 -44.59 14.01
N GLU A 12 27.23 -43.99 13.90
CA GLU A 12 27.39 -42.52 13.77
C GLU A 12 26.62 -41.97 12.55
N ASN A 13 26.54 -42.72 11.45
CA ASN A 13 25.82 -42.28 10.27
C ASN A 13 24.30 -42.28 10.49
N ASP A 14 23.78 -43.33 11.12
CA ASP A 14 22.34 -43.34 11.44
C ASP A 14 21.98 -42.30 12.49
N PHE A 15 22.82 -42.13 13.54
CA PHE A 15 22.67 -41.08 14.51
C PHE A 15 22.62 -39.68 13.88
N PHE A 16 23.60 -39.37 13.04
CA PHE A 16 23.66 -38.10 12.31
C PHE A 16 22.41 -37.89 11.45
N ARG A 17 22.01 -38.91 10.67
CA ARG A 17 20.84 -38.84 9.78
C ARG A 17 19.55 -38.59 10.57
N GLN A 18 19.31 -39.35 11.64
CA GLN A 18 18.09 -39.26 12.44
C GLN A 18 17.98 -37.95 13.20
N ALA A 19 19.07 -37.43 13.74
CA ALA A 19 19.13 -36.15 14.40
C ALA A 19 18.94 -35.02 13.41
N THR A 20 19.64 -35.04 12.26
CA THR A 20 19.54 -34.00 11.22
C THR A 20 18.12 -33.86 10.68
N LEU A 21 17.41 -34.97 10.41
CA LEU A 21 16.03 -34.93 9.97
C LEU A 21 15.11 -34.22 10.95
N ARG A 22 15.35 -34.37 12.26
CA ARG A 22 14.54 -33.68 13.31
C ARG A 22 14.91 -32.22 13.47
N ILE A 23 16.21 -31.90 13.37
CA ILE A 23 16.72 -30.52 13.46
C ILE A 23 16.25 -29.68 12.28
N CYS A 24 16.35 -30.20 11.06
CA CYS A 24 16.03 -29.49 9.82
C CYS A 24 14.58 -29.65 9.37
N GLY A 25 13.79 -30.49 10.04
CA GLY A 25 12.41 -30.80 9.68
C GLY A 25 11.37 -29.69 9.96
N SER A 26 11.76 -28.63 10.67
CA SER A 26 10.89 -27.51 10.99
C SER A 26 11.64 -26.18 10.87
N LEU A 27 10.95 -25.13 10.40
CA LEU A 27 11.42 -23.73 10.46
C LEU A 27 11.22 -23.13 11.86
N ASP A 28 10.35 -23.75 12.66
CA ASP A 28 10.18 -23.40 14.06
C ASP A 28 11.24 -24.09 14.92
N MET A 29 12.13 -23.29 15.52
CA MET A 29 13.27 -23.79 16.31
C MET A 29 12.83 -24.61 17.53
N GLU A 30 11.71 -24.25 18.15
CA GLU A 30 11.19 -24.98 19.30
C GLU A 30 10.80 -26.42 18.92
N THR A 31 10.03 -26.56 17.85
CA THR A 31 9.61 -27.87 17.32
C THR A 31 10.81 -28.72 16.93
N ALA A 32 11.82 -28.12 16.29
CA ALA A 32 13.06 -28.79 15.93
C ALA A 32 13.85 -29.27 17.16
N MET A 33 14.01 -28.39 18.16
CA MET A 33 14.73 -28.73 19.40
C MET A 33 14.01 -29.82 20.21
N ARG A 34 12.67 -29.80 20.29
CA ARG A 34 11.86 -30.80 20.97
C ARG A 34 12.00 -32.18 20.35
N GLY A 35 11.90 -32.25 19.01
CA GLY A 35 12.11 -33.51 18.28
C GLY A 35 13.52 -34.05 18.43
N CYS A 36 14.51 -33.15 18.48
CA CYS A 36 15.90 -33.53 18.73
C CYS A 36 16.14 -33.99 20.16
N LEU A 37 15.61 -33.28 21.17
CA LEU A 37 15.70 -33.66 22.58
C LEU A 37 15.15 -35.07 22.81
N GLN A 38 13.96 -35.38 22.30
CA GLN A 38 13.36 -36.70 22.43
C GLN A 38 14.28 -37.81 21.88
N TYR A 39 14.85 -37.62 20.71
CA TYR A 39 15.77 -38.58 20.10
C TYR A 39 17.09 -38.71 20.89
N LEU A 40 17.72 -37.57 21.23
CA LEU A 40 19.00 -37.58 21.94
C LEU A 40 18.88 -38.17 23.35
N SER A 41 17.74 -38.02 24.02
CA SER A 41 17.50 -38.62 25.36
C SER A 41 17.44 -40.15 25.36
N GLU A 42 17.19 -40.76 24.18
CA GLU A 42 17.26 -42.22 24.00
C GLU A 42 18.71 -42.72 23.91
N VAL A 43 19.62 -41.85 23.39
CA VAL A 43 21.02 -42.21 23.10
C VAL A 43 21.97 -41.81 24.25
N MET A 44 21.70 -40.67 24.91
CA MET A 44 22.59 -40.13 25.96
C MET A 44 21.79 -39.51 27.12
N PRO A 45 22.43 -39.30 28.30
CA PRO A 45 21.78 -38.61 29.42
C PRO A 45 21.44 -37.17 29.02
N LEU A 46 20.15 -36.82 28.93
CA LEU A 46 19.70 -35.50 28.53
C LEU A 46 18.32 -35.19 29.09
N ASP A 47 18.23 -34.14 29.91
CA ASP A 47 16.97 -33.66 30.48
C ASP A 47 16.51 -32.34 29.80
N HIS A 48 17.47 -31.48 29.45
CA HIS A 48 17.18 -30.17 28.85
C HIS A 48 18.12 -29.89 27.67
N LEU A 49 17.56 -29.29 26.65
CA LEU A 49 18.30 -28.73 25.50
C LEU A 49 18.10 -27.22 25.51
N ILE A 50 19.20 -26.45 25.58
CA ILE A 50 19.18 -24.98 25.73
C ILE A 50 19.93 -24.36 24.58
N LEU A 51 19.33 -23.38 23.95
CA LEU A 51 19.96 -22.55 22.91
C LEU A 51 20.21 -21.16 23.47
N ALA A 52 21.48 -20.75 23.49
CA ALA A 52 21.92 -19.50 24.07
C ALA A 52 22.78 -18.69 23.08
N LEU A 53 22.55 -17.39 22.99
CA LEU A 53 23.31 -16.43 22.19
C LEU A 53 24.07 -15.48 23.13
N TYR A 54 25.26 -15.06 22.74
CA TYR A 54 25.97 -13.99 23.43
C TYR A 54 25.67 -12.65 22.76
N ASP A 55 25.03 -11.75 23.49
CA ASP A 55 24.78 -10.38 23.04
C ASP A 55 25.94 -9.47 23.48
N ARG A 56 26.80 -9.11 22.54
CA ARG A 56 27.96 -8.22 22.79
C ARG A 56 27.54 -6.84 23.26
N GLY A 57 26.41 -6.31 22.78
CA GLY A 57 25.93 -4.97 23.14
C GLY A 57 25.46 -4.89 24.60
N LEU A 58 24.83 -5.95 25.09
CA LEU A 58 24.37 -6.06 26.48
C LEU A 58 25.41 -6.70 27.40
N GLY A 59 26.46 -7.34 26.89
CA GLY A 59 27.41 -8.13 27.67
C GLY A 59 26.71 -9.24 28.45
N ALA A 60 25.77 -9.91 27.83
CA ALA A 60 24.85 -10.84 28.46
C ALA A 60 24.59 -12.08 27.59
N ILE A 61 24.22 -13.17 28.22
CA ILE A 61 23.70 -14.35 27.49
C ILE A 61 22.20 -14.21 27.35
N ARG A 62 21.72 -14.26 26.11
CA ARG A 62 20.31 -14.35 25.75
C ARG A 62 19.95 -15.80 25.50
N THR A 63 19.10 -16.35 26.33
CA THR A 63 18.57 -17.69 26.15
C THR A 63 17.39 -17.63 25.19
N VAL A 64 17.56 -18.21 23.99
CA VAL A 64 16.56 -18.17 22.93
C VAL A 64 15.47 -19.23 23.16
N SER A 65 15.87 -20.42 23.60
CA SER A 65 14.93 -21.51 23.82
C SER A 65 15.48 -22.47 24.88
N ILE A 66 14.59 -22.98 25.74
CA ILE A 66 14.84 -24.10 26.68
C ILE A 66 13.75 -25.13 26.45
N VAL A 67 14.14 -26.35 26.12
CA VAL A 67 13.22 -27.47 25.93
C VAL A 67 13.53 -28.56 26.92
N SER A 68 12.52 -29.10 27.62
CA SER A 68 12.60 -30.28 28.46
C SER A 68 11.59 -31.34 28.02
N LEU A 69 11.71 -32.57 28.52
CA LEU A 69 10.77 -33.65 28.21
C LEU A 69 9.39 -33.44 28.86
N GLU A 70 9.31 -32.72 29.98
CA GLU A 70 8.09 -32.58 30.79
C GLU A 70 7.42 -31.19 30.60
N GLU A 71 8.18 -30.12 30.44
CA GLU A 71 7.65 -28.76 30.37
C GLU A 71 8.44 -27.91 29.37
N TRP A 72 7.74 -26.96 28.76
CA TRP A 72 8.34 -25.91 27.93
C TRP A 72 8.39 -24.58 28.67
N HIS A 73 9.55 -23.97 28.70
CA HIS A 73 9.70 -22.58 29.12
C HIS A 73 10.24 -21.77 27.93
N GLY A 74 9.37 -21.09 27.20
CA GLY A 74 9.76 -20.07 26.25
C GLY A 74 10.53 -18.99 26.96
N ALA A 75 11.85 -18.98 26.79
CA ALA A 75 12.69 -18.09 27.55
C ALA A 75 13.44 -17.18 26.59
N ASP A 76 12.85 -16.03 26.27
CA ASP A 76 13.64 -14.89 25.80
C ASP A 76 14.22 -14.15 27.05
N THR A 77 15.08 -14.85 27.81
CA THR A 77 15.64 -14.32 29.05
C THR A 77 17.08 -13.86 28.83
N VAL A 78 17.36 -12.64 29.28
CA VAL A 78 18.70 -12.05 29.23
C VAL A 78 19.37 -12.22 30.62
N THR A 79 20.50 -12.92 30.65
CA THR A 79 21.29 -13.12 31.86
C THR A 79 22.59 -12.31 31.77
N PRO A 80 22.75 -11.24 32.58
CA PRO A 80 24.00 -10.47 32.61
C PRO A 80 25.17 -11.30 33.06
N LEU A 81 26.31 -11.18 32.39
CA LEU A 81 27.56 -11.80 32.79
C LEU A 81 28.39 -10.90 33.72
N SER A 82 29.22 -11.50 34.57
CA SER A 82 30.24 -10.80 35.34
C SER A 82 31.29 -10.17 34.40
N VAL A 83 32.01 -9.14 34.86
CA VAL A 83 33.06 -8.49 34.08
C VAL A 83 34.14 -9.47 33.64
N ASP A 84 34.48 -10.42 34.50
CA ASP A 84 35.51 -11.42 34.19
C ASP A 84 34.98 -12.46 33.17
N ALA A 85 33.73 -12.89 33.29
CA ALA A 85 33.12 -13.76 32.30
C ALA A 85 32.98 -13.10 30.92
N ARG A 86 32.69 -11.78 30.88
CA ARG A 86 32.68 -11.01 29.63
C ARG A 86 34.05 -10.96 28.97
N LYS A 87 35.08 -10.63 29.76
CA LYS A 87 36.48 -10.61 29.27
C LYS A 87 36.91 -11.97 28.75
N MET A 88 36.49 -13.06 29.39
CA MET A 88 36.77 -14.42 28.92
C MET A 88 36.10 -14.73 27.59
N ILE A 89 34.86 -14.22 27.33
CA ILE A 89 34.13 -14.46 26.10
C ILE A 89 34.59 -13.52 24.98
N GLU A 90 35.02 -12.30 25.31
CA GLU A 90 35.40 -11.27 24.32
C GLU A 90 36.86 -11.34 23.85
N ASN A 91 37.76 -11.89 24.66
CA ASN A 91 39.14 -12.17 24.24
C ASN A 91 39.15 -13.44 23.38
N ASP A 92 39.41 -13.29 22.09
CA ASP A 92 39.39 -14.40 21.10
C ASP A 92 40.33 -15.57 21.48
N ASP A 93 41.45 -15.27 22.12
CA ASP A 93 42.36 -16.29 22.66
C ASP A 93 41.80 -17.05 23.86
N SER A 94 40.85 -16.47 24.62
CA SER A 94 40.23 -17.14 25.77
C SER A 94 38.98 -17.93 25.40
N LEU A 95 38.39 -17.71 24.21
CA LEU A 95 37.35 -18.57 23.65
C LEU A 95 37.89 -19.96 23.31
N ASN A 96 39.18 -20.05 22.96
CA ASN A 96 39.90 -21.32 22.85
C ASN A 96 40.05 -22.03 24.21
N PHE A 97 40.04 -21.28 25.31
CA PHE A 97 40.08 -21.86 26.68
C PHE A 97 38.74 -22.49 27.13
N LEU A 98 37.64 -22.02 26.57
CA LEU A 98 36.30 -22.60 26.82
C LEU A 98 36.07 -23.89 26.03
N PHE A 99 36.73 -24.05 24.92
CA PHE A 99 36.73 -25.24 24.07
C PHE A 99 38.18 -25.67 23.94
N ILE A 100 38.60 -26.71 24.66
CA ILE A 100 39.96 -27.20 24.66
C ILE A 100 40.37 -27.59 23.24
N ASP A 101 41.11 -26.74 22.57
CA ASP A 101 41.88 -27.11 21.39
C ASP A 101 43.07 -27.95 21.89
N ARG A 102 43.04 -29.21 21.61
CA ARG A 102 44.25 -30.02 21.60
C ARG A 102 44.90 -29.82 20.25
N PRO A 103 46.18 -29.38 20.20
CA PRO A 103 46.85 -29.01 18.94
C PRO A 103 46.98 -30.16 17.91
N ASP A 104 46.60 -31.37 18.24
CA ASP A 104 46.79 -32.59 17.43
C ASP A 104 45.47 -33.22 16.91
N GLN A 105 44.31 -32.63 17.18
CA GLN A 105 43.03 -33.11 16.64
C GLN A 105 42.17 -31.94 16.18
N GLU A 106 41.53 -32.08 15.03
CA GLU A 106 40.53 -31.14 14.49
C GLU A 106 39.68 -30.53 15.59
N SER A 107 39.63 -29.19 15.65
CA SER A 107 39.07 -28.40 16.77
C SER A 107 37.72 -28.97 17.23
N VAL A 108 37.71 -29.57 18.44
CA VAL A 108 36.49 -30.12 19.03
C VAL A 108 35.63 -28.96 19.50
N ALA A 109 34.60 -28.64 18.74
CA ALA A 109 33.68 -27.55 19.02
C ALA A 109 32.78 -27.76 20.24
N THR A 110 33.13 -28.71 21.13
CA THR A 110 32.34 -29.13 22.30
C THR A 110 33.15 -29.03 23.59
N ARG A 111 32.46 -28.68 24.69
CA ARG A 111 33.01 -28.58 26.05
C ARG A 111 32.15 -29.32 27.04
N ILE A 112 32.78 -30.16 27.87
CA ILE A 112 32.12 -30.86 28.99
C ILE A 112 32.36 -30.09 30.28
N VAL A 113 31.29 -29.78 31.02
CA VAL A 113 31.31 -29.18 32.34
C VAL A 113 30.59 -30.10 33.33
N ASN A 114 31.34 -30.94 34.00
CA ASN A 114 30.81 -31.95 34.92
C ASN A 114 30.56 -31.41 36.36
N ASP A 115 31.05 -30.19 36.64
CA ASP A 115 30.77 -29.45 37.87
C ASP A 115 30.51 -27.96 37.56
N PRO A 116 29.27 -27.58 37.27
CA PRO A 116 28.92 -26.21 36.90
C PRO A 116 29.14 -25.18 38.02
N GLU A 117 29.23 -25.57 39.28
CA GLU A 117 29.51 -24.65 40.40
C GLU A 117 30.87 -23.99 40.30
N LEU A 118 31.84 -24.76 39.86
CA LEU A 118 33.24 -24.31 39.71
C LEU A 118 33.48 -23.56 38.39
N ASP A 119 32.51 -23.57 37.48
CA ASP A 119 32.64 -22.92 36.19
C ASP A 119 32.23 -21.44 36.27
N PRO A 120 33.13 -20.49 35.91
CA PRO A 120 32.89 -19.05 36.05
C PRO A 120 31.77 -18.50 35.19
N ILE A 121 31.34 -19.21 34.13
CA ILE A 121 30.27 -18.83 33.23
C ILE A 121 28.96 -19.50 33.61
N SER A 122 28.98 -20.81 33.82
CA SER A 122 27.79 -21.60 34.07
C SER A 122 27.26 -21.43 35.52
N GLY A 123 28.16 -21.24 36.50
CA GLY A 123 27.78 -21.10 37.91
C GLY A 123 26.82 -19.95 38.19
N PRO A 124 27.09 -18.70 37.73
CA PRO A 124 26.17 -17.57 37.88
C PRO A 124 24.84 -17.77 37.15
N PHE A 125 24.86 -18.43 36.00
CA PHE A 125 23.66 -18.73 35.19
C PHE A 125 22.69 -19.63 36.00
N PHE A 126 23.18 -20.75 36.55
CA PHE A 126 22.31 -21.68 37.25
C PHE A 126 21.80 -21.16 38.61
N LYS A 127 22.63 -20.35 39.31
CA LYS A 127 22.19 -19.71 40.57
C LYS A 127 20.96 -18.82 40.37
N ARG A 128 20.85 -18.18 39.23
CA ARG A 128 19.72 -17.29 38.91
C ARG A 128 18.42 -18.04 38.60
N PHE A 129 18.51 -19.23 38.02
CA PHE A 129 17.33 -20.05 37.68
C PHE A 129 16.85 -20.98 38.82
N GLY A 130 17.46 -20.84 40.01
CA GLY A 130 17.03 -21.62 41.19
C GLY A 130 17.15 -23.14 41.04
N THR A 131 17.87 -23.59 39.99
CA THR A 131 18.05 -25.01 39.71
C THR A 131 19.17 -25.59 40.53
N THR A 132 18.97 -26.81 41.03
CA THR A 132 20.00 -27.57 41.77
C THR A 132 21.26 -27.69 40.94
N ILE A 133 22.41 -27.38 41.57
CA ILE A 133 23.74 -27.34 40.94
C ILE A 133 24.27 -28.75 40.64
N ASP A 134 23.56 -29.79 41.11
CA ASP A 134 23.87 -31.19 40.79
C ASP A 134 23.47 -31.52 39.35
N SER A 135 24.27 -31.08 38.38
CA SER A 135 24.05 -31.32 36.96
C SER A 135 25.36 -31.38 36.20
N SER A 136 25.32 -32.01 35.02
CA SER A 136 26.40 -31.99 34.03
C SER A 136 25.94 -31.27 32.78
N LEU A 137 26.86 -30.54 32.14
CA LEU A 137 26.62 -29.81 30.88
C LEU A 137 27.55 -30.31 29.78
N LEU A 138 27.02 -30.39 28.59
CA LEU A 138 27.77 -30.55 27.36
C LEU A 138 27.41 -29.37 26.43
N MET A 139 28.38 -28.51 26.17
CA MET A 139 28.19 -27.32 25.37
C MET A 139 28.78 -27.51 23.98
N MET A 140 28.08 -27.04 22.97
CA MET A 140 28.54 -27.03 21.57
C MET A 140 28.41 -25.63 20.98
N ARG A 141 29.51 -25.12 20.41
CA ARG A 141 29.50 -23.84 19.70
C ARG A 141 28.92 -24.02 18.30
N LEU A 142 27.97 -23.16 17.94
CA LEU A 142 27.36 -23.10 16.64
C LEU A 142 27.99 -21.98 15.80
N GLN A 143 28.55 -22.33 14.65
CA GLN A 143 29.22 -21.39 13.75
C GLN A 143 28.83 -21.69 12.29
N ILE A 144 28.72 -20.63 11.49
CA ILE A 144 28.59 -20.69 10.03
C ILE A 144 29.61 -19.73 9.44
N GLU A 145 30.41 -20.21 8.49
CA GLU A 145 31.41 -19.39 7.76
C GLU A 145 32.32 -18.59 8.71
N GLY A 146 32.71 -19.16 9.84
CA GLY A 146 33.55 -18.52 10.85
C GLY A 146 32.82 -17.57 11.79
N ALA A 147 31.56 -17.22 11.54
CA ALA A 147 30.75 -16.39 12.44
C ALA A 147 30.08 -17.24 13.52
N THR A 148 30.29 -16.90 14.80
CA THR A 148 29.63 -17.58 15.93
C THR A 148 28.17 -17.12 16.00
N LEU A 149 27.23 -18.07 15.87
CA LEU A 149 25.79 -17.86 15.98
C LEU A 149 25.31 -17.98 17.44
N GLY A 150 25.90 -18.91 18.23
CA GLY A 150 25.49 -19.17 19.58
C GLY A 150 26.05 -20.50 20.11
N ASN A 151 25.48 -20.97 21.23
CA ASN A 151 25.85 -22.22 21.86
C ASN A 151 24.60 -23.10 22.08
N LEU A 152 24.72 -24.36 21.75
CA LEU A 152 23.79 -25.40 22.16
C LEU A 152 24.29 -26.04 23.43
N ILE A 153 23.45 -26.12 24.48
CA ILE A 153 23.81 -26.64 25.78
C ILE A 153 22.88 -27.81 26.09
N LEU A 154 23.48 -28.99 26.26
CA LEU A 154 22.82 -30.19 26.73
C LEU A 154 23.02 -30.27 28.25
N ARG A 155 21.94 -30.41 29.03
CA ARG A 155 21.97 -30.50 30.49
C ARG A 155 21.32 -31.79 30.94
N THR A 156 21.97 -32.46 31.92
CA THR A 156 21.39 -33.60 32.61
C THR A 156 21.66 -33.49 34.09
N SER A 157 20.80 -34.11 34.92
CA SER A 157 20.91 -34.18 36.38
C SER A 157 22.04 -35.13 36.78
N GLY A 158 22.78 -34.75 37.85
CA GLY A 158 23.92 -35.49 38.38
C GLY A 158 25.26 -35.06 37.80
N LYS A 159 26.33 -35.11 38.62
CA LYS A 159 27.72 -34.77 38.21
C LYS A 159 28.37 -35.94 37.47
N GLY A 160 29.33 -35.64 36.59
CA GLY A 160 30.13 -36.62 35.87
C GLY A 160 29.37 -37.48 34.86
N ARG A 161 28.31 -36.96 34.28
CA ARG A 161 27.40 -37.72 33.38
C ARG A 161 27.88 -37.77 31.95
N TYR A 162 28.61 -36.74 31.46
CA TYR A 162 29.09 -36.67 30.11
C TYR A 162 30.52 -37.17 29.94
N THR A 163 30.77 -37.89 28.84
CA THR A 163 32.06 -38.44 28.44
C THR A 163 32.51 -37.84 27.12
N GLU A 164 33.77 -38.07 26.73
CA GLU A 164 34.28 -37.62 25.42
C GLU A 164 33.54 -38.27 24.25
N GLU A 165 32.99 -39.45 24.40
CA GLU A 165 32.20 -40.13 23.37
C GLU A 165 30.86 -39.41 23.14
N HIS A 166 30.19 -38.93 24.20
CA HIS A 166 29.02 -38.06 24.06
C HIS A 166 29.37 -36.76 23.33
N ALA A 167 30.53 -36.15 23.67
CA ALA A 167 30.97 -34.91 23.04
C ALA A 167 31.25 -35.11 21.54
N ARG A 168 31.82 -36.26 21.17
CA ARG A 168 32.08 -36.59 19.76
C ARG A 168 30.79 -36.76 18.96
N LEU A 169 29.80 -37.47 19.49
CA LEU A 169 28.49 -37.62 18.82
C LEU A 169 27.77 -36.29 18.68
N VAL A 170 27.76 -35.43 19.69
CA VAL A 170 27.11 -34.13 19.64
C VAL A 170 27.83 -33.21 18.65
N ALA A 171 29.17 -33.29 18.54
CA ALA A 171 29.95 -32.48 17.58
C ALA A 171 29.52 -32.72 16.13
N LEU A 172 29.07 -33.93 15.77
CA LEU A 172 28.54 -34.22 14.43
C LEU A 172 27.31 -33.35 14.08
N LEU A 173 26.56 -32.91 15.08
CA LEU A 173 25.33 -32.14 14.89
C LEU A 173 25.58 -30.62 14.81
N ARG A 174 26.83 -30.16 14.87
CA ARG A 174 27.19 -28.73 14.84
C ARG A 174 26.63 -28.01 13.62
N GLU A 175 26.92 -28.53 12.43
CA GLU A 175 26.47 -27.91 11.17
C GLU A 175 24.94 -27.95 11.00
N PRO A 176 24.24 -29.08 11.21
CA PRO A 176 22.78 -29.12 11.17
C PRO A 176 22.12 -28.10 12.09
N PHE A 177 22.58 -28.00 13.36
CA PHE A 177 22.03 -27.02 14.29
C PHE A 177 22.36 -25.58 13.91
N ALA A 178 23.58 -25.32 13.43
CA ALA A 178 23.97 -23.98 13.00
C ALA A 178 23.12 -23.52 11.80
N ILE A 179 22.91 -24.38 10.81
CA ILE A 179 22.06 -24.09 9.65
C ILE A 179 20.60 -23.85 10.07
N ALA A 180 20.03 -24.74 10.93
CA ALA A 180 18.67 -24.62 11.40
C ALA A 180 18.47 -23.31 12.18
N LEU A 181 19.41 -22.95 13.07
CA LEU A 181 19.39 -21.70 13.83
C LEU A 181 19.46 -20.48 12.91
N SER A 182 20.38 -20.48 11.95
CA SER A 182 20.50 -19.37 11.00
C SER A 182 19.22 -19.17 10.20
N ASN A 183 18.62 -20.27 9.71
CA ASN A 183 17.36 -20.22 8.97
C ASN A 183 16.20 -19.71 9.84
N ALA A 184 16.09 -20.17 11.09
CA ALA A 184 15.05 -19.70 12.01
C ALA A 184 15.20 -18.22 12.37
N LEU A 185 16.43 -17.74 12.62
CA LEU A 185 16.70 -16.31 12.88
C LEU A 185 16.37 -15.43 11.67
N LYS A 186 16.78 -15.84 10.47
CA LYS A 186 16.45 -15.13 9.23
C LYS A 186 14.94 -15.12 8.98
N HIS A 187 14.25 -16.23 9.23
CA HIS A 187 12.80 -16.30 9.09
C HIS A 187 12.09 -15.35 10.06
N GLN A 188 12.50 -15.30 11.32
CA GLN A 188 11.95 -14.33 12.30
C GLN A 188 12.22 -12.89 11.90
N GLU A 189 13.40 -12.57 11.36
CA GLU A 189 13.73 -11.24 10.85
C GLU A 189 12.83 -10.84 9.68
N VAL A 190 12.62 -11.74 8.72
CA VAL A 190 11.71 -11.52 7.58
C VAL A 190 10.27 -11.26 8.06
N LEU A 191 9.78 -12.02 9.05
CA LEU A 191 8.46 -11.79 9.63
C LEU A 191 8.37 -10.43 10.31
N LYS A 192 9.36 -10.05 11.12
CA LYS A 192 9.41 -8.70 11.75
C LYS A 192 9.44 -7.58 10.73
N LEU A 193 10.27 -7.69 9.70
CA LEU A 193 10.33 -6.69 8.62
C LEU A 193 9.01 -6.60 7.85
N LYS A 194 8.36 -7.73 7.62
CA LYS A 194 7.02 -7.77 7.00
C LYS A 194 5.99 -7.05 7.86
N ASP A 195 5.99 -7.27 9.17
CA ASP A 195 5.04 -6.62 10.09
C ASP A 195 5.28 -5.11 10.15
N ILE A 196 6.54 -4.66 10.27
CA ILE A 196 6.93 -3.23 10.22
C ILE A 196 6.49 -2.60 8.89
N LEU A 197 6.80 -3.23 7.75
CA LEU A 197 6.39 -2.71 6.44
C LEU A 197 4.87 -2.66 6.28
N THR A 198 4.15 -3.61 6.88
CA THR A 198 2.68 -3.62 6.86
C THR A 198 2.13 -2.48 7.70
N GLU A 199 2.71 -2.23 8.87
CA GLU A 199 2.32 -1.14 9.78
C GLU A 199 2.67 0.24 9.20
N ASP A 200 3.86 0.40 8.61
CA ASP A 200 4.26 1.62 7.90
C ASP A 200 3.38 1.90 6.69
N ASN A 201 3.01 0.88 5.91
CA ASN A 201 2.06 1.03 4.81
C ASN A 201 0.67 1.45 5.33
N ARG A 202 0.18 0.85 6.41
CA ARG A 202 -1.09 1.26 7.05
C ARG A 202 -1.02 2.69 7.55
N TYR A 203 0.08 3.08 8.18
CA TYR A 203 0.31 4.45 8.68
C TYR A 203 0.34 5.44 7.51
N LEU A 204 1.12 5.19 6.46
CA LEU A 204 1.20 6.04 5.28
C LEU A 204 -0.15 6.17 4.56
N HIS A 205 -0.91 5.08 4.45
CA HIS A 205 -2.25 5.12 3.89
C HIS A 205 -3.20 5.95 4.75
N ARG A 206 -3.15 5.83 6.08
CA ARG A 206 -3.94 6.66 7.00
C ARG A 206 -3.53 8.13 6.90
N GLU A 207 -2.23 8.44 6.90
CA GLU A 207 -1.74 9.82 6.84
C GLU A 207 -2.07 10.51 5.50
N LEU A 208 -1.96 9.80 4.38
CA LEU A 208 -2.42 10.29 3.08
C LEU A 208 -3.92 10.58 3.08
N PHE A 209 -4.70 9.84 3.88
CA PHE A 209 -6.14 10.05 4.01
C PHE A 209 -6.46 11.16 5.03
N HIS A 210 -5.76 11.22 6.15
CA HIS A 210 -5.87 12.32 7.14
C HIS A 210 -5.48 13.69 6.54
N LEU A 211 -4.54 13.72 5.59
CA LEU A 211 -4.27 14.91 4.78
C LEU A 211 -5.44 15.27 3.86
N ALA A 212 -6.34 14.32 3.58
CA ALA A 212 -7.58 14.55 2.82
C ALA A 212 -8.77 15.00 3.70
N GLY A 213 -8.65 14.96 5.04
CA GLY A 213 -9.64 15.46 6.00
C GLY A 213 -10.55 14.36 6.58
N ASP A 214 -10.45 14.15 7.89
CA ASP A 214 -11.12 13.09 8.66
C ASP A 214 -12.65 13.18 8.74
N GLN A 215 -13.26 14.24 8.25
CA GLN A 215 -14.67 14.48 8.42
C GLN A 215 -15.38 14.49 7.06
N ILE A 216 -16.32 13.56 6.88
CA ILE A 216 -17.20 13.57 5.71
C ILE A 216 -18.13 14.75 5.86
N VAL A 217 -17.83 15.83 5.13
CA VAL A 217 -18.64 17.04 5.15
C VAL A 217 -20.03 16.72 4.62
N GLY A 218 -21.05 17.06 5.41
CA GLY A 218 -22.44 16.79 5.10
C GLY A 218 -22.95 15.42 5.56
N ALA A 219 -22.17 14.66 6.35
CA ALA A 219 -22.57 13.33 6.87
C ALA A 219 -23.90 13.40 7.66
N ASP A 220 -24.08 14.43 8.46
CA ASP A 220 -25.31 14.68 9.23
C ASP A 220 -26.28 15.67 8.53
N GLY A 221 -25.96 16.05 7.29
CA GLY A 221 -26.71 16.98 6.45
C GLY A 221 -27.23 16.33 5.18
N GLY A 222 -26.84 16.86 4.02
CA GLY A 222 -27.32 16.39 2.72
C GLY A 222 -26.86 14.99 2.32
N LEU A 223 -25.92 14.36 3.05
CA LEU A 223 -25.48 12.97 2.86
C LEU A 223 -26.01 12.02 3.95
N SER A 224 -26.88 12.46 4.88
CA SER A 224 -27.35 11.63 6.00
C SER A 224 -27.93 10.30 5.53
N GLU A 225 -28.83 10.27 4.54
CA GLU A 225 -29.42 9.06 3.99
C GLU A 225 -28.36 8.12 3.36
N VAL A 226 -27.37 8.71 2.68
CA VAL A 226 -26.23 7.96 2.12
C VAL A 226 -25.40 7.34 3.23
N MET A 227 -25.10 8.09 4.30
CA MET A 227 -24.33 7.59 5.44
C MET A 227 -25.10 6.55 6.26
N ASP A 228 -26.41 6.67 6.38
CA ASP A 228 -27.24 5.63 6.98
C ASP A 228 -27.17 4.33 6.17
N THR A 229 -27.24 4.44 4.86
CA THR A 229 -27.07 3.29 3.96
C THR A 229 -25.67 2.69 4.08
N VAL A 230 -24.63 3.52 4.17
CA VAL A 230 -23.24 3.08 4.41
C VAL A 230 -23.13 2.30 5.71
N ARG A 231 -23.72 2.77 6.81
CA ARG A 231 -23.70 2.05 8.11
C ARG A 231 -24.32 0.66 8.03
N HIS A 232 -25.39 0.50 7.22
CA HIS A 232 -26.03 -0.80 7.06
C HIS A 232 -25.26 -1.77 6.15
N VAL A 233 -24.61 -1.26 5.09
CA VAL A 233 -23.93 -2.12 4.10
C VAL A 233 -22.47 -2.39 4.46
N ALA A 234 -21.83 -1.49 5.20
CA ALA A 234 -20.40 -1.62 5.54
C ALA A 234 -20.06 -2.95 6.26
N PRO A 235 -20.85 -3.43 7.25
CA PRO A 235 -20.57 -4.69 7.92
C PRO A 235 -20.73 -5.93 7.03
N LEU A 236 -21.39 -5.80 5.87
CA LEU A 236 -21.66 -6.90 4.96
C LEU A 236 -20.52 -7.05 3.95
N ASP A 237 -20.30 -8.26 3.46
CA ASP A 237 -19.28 -8.54 2.42
C ASP A 237 -19.85 -8.36 0.99
N SER A 238 -21.05 -7.78 0.87
CA SER A 238 -21.72 -7.52 -0.40
C SER A 238 -21.00 -6.49 -1.25
N HIS A 239 -21.07 -6.65 -2.58
CA HIS A 239 -20.58 -5.66 -3.51
C HIS A 239 -21.45 -4.41 -3.48
N VAL A 240 -20.81 -3.23 -3.61
CA VAL A 240 -21.49 -1.94 -3.58
C VAL A 240 -21.25 -1.20 -4.88
N LEU A 241 -22.33 -0.64 -5.45
CA LEU A 241 -22.26 0.22 -6.63
C LEU A 241 -22.62 1.66 -6.27
N LEU A 242 -21.61 2.55 -6.31
CA LEU A 242 -21.77 3.98 -6.07
C LEU A 242 -22.15 4.67 -7.39
N ARG A 243 -23.33 5.29 -7.41
CA ARG A 243 -23.83 6.05 -8.58
C ARG A 243 -23.87 7.53 -8.23
N GLY A 244 -23.41 8.38 -9.14
CA GLY A 244 -23.47 9.84 -8.96
C GLY A 244 -22.59 10.58 -9.94
N GLU A 245 -22.83 11.85 -10.11
CA GLU A 245 -22.11 12.72 -11.02
C GLU A 245 -20.61 12.80 -10.68
N THR A 246 -19.82 13.25 -11.65
CA THR A 246 -18.38 13.48 -11.41
C THR A 246 -18.20 14.56 -10.34
N GLY A 247 -17.29 14.32 -9.39
CA GLY A 247 -16.95 15.29 -8.34
C GLY A 247 -17.91 15.34 -7.16
N VAL A 248 -18.86 14.38 -7.00
CA VAL A 248 -19.78 14.34 -5.84
C VAL A 248 -19.14 13.77 -4.56
N GLY A 249 -17.96 13.11 -4.68
CA GLY A 249 -17.25 12.48 -3.56
C GLY A 249 -17.49 10.97 -3.45
N LYS A 250 -17.61 10.24 -4.58
CA LYS A 250 -17.75 8.78 -4.59
C LYS A 250 -16.58 8.06 -3.90
N ASP A 251 -15.37 8.57 -4.03
CA ASP A 251 -14.15 8.08 -3.40
C ASP A 251 -14.20 8.21 -1.87
N VAL A 252 -14.72 9.31 -1.34
CA VAL A 252 -14.89 9.53 0.10
C VAL A 252 -15.90 8.52 0.69
N VAL A 253 -17.01 8.29 -0.01
CA VAL A 253 -18.03 7.31 0.41
C VAL A 253 -17.47 5.87 0.33
N ALA A 254 -16.69 5.53 -0.71
CA ALA A 254 -16.05 4.22 -0.82
C ALA A 254 -15.09 3.95 0.35
N HIS A 255 -14.33 4.96 0.76
CA HIS A 255 -13.46 4.86 1.92
C HIS A 255 -14.24 4.67 3.22
N ALA A 256 -15.31 5.44 3.43
CA ALA A 256 -16.17 5.28 4.60
C ALA A 256 -16.77 3.86 4.70
N ILE A 257 -17.14 3.26 3.57
CA ILE A 257 -17.61 1.87 3.53
C ILE A 257 -16.51 0.90 3.95
N HIS A 258 -15.27 1.11 3.47
CA HIS A 258 -14.14 0.27 3.84
C HIS A 258 -13.79 0.39 5.33
N ASP A 259 -13.67 1.62 5.85
CA ASP A 259 -13.31 1.89 7.25
C ASP A 259 -14.33 1.36 8.26
N ALA A 260 -15.61 1.38 7.88
CA ALA A 260 -16.69 0.83 8.70
C ALA A 260 -16.90 -0.68 8.49
N SER A 261 -16.06 -1.35 7.67
CA SER A 261 -16.20 -2.78 7.35
C SER A 261 -15.33 -3.67 8.23
N PRO A 262 -15.61 -4.99 8.31
CA PRO A 262 -14.72 -5.96 8.92
C PRO A 262 -13.33 -6.02 8.26
N ARG A 263 -13.19 -5.53 7.02
CA ARG A 263 -11.95 -5.50 6.24
C ARG A 263 -11.15 -4.20 6.38
N ARG A 264 -11.49 -3.33 7.35
CA ARG A 264 -10.85 -2.01 7.58
C ARG A 264 -9.34 -2.08 7.81
N ASP A 265 -8.86 -3.21 8.35
CA ASP A 265 -7.43 -3.46 8.59
C ASP A 265 -6.72 -4.07 7.37
N GLY A 266 -7.47 -4.47 6.35
CA GLY A 266 -6.96 -4.97 5.08
C GLY A 266 -6.62 -3.84 4.10
N PRO A 267 -6.00 -4.17 2.94
CA PRO A 267 -5.68 -3.18 1.93
C PRO A 267 -6.94 -2.59 1.28
N LEU A 268 -6.94 -1.27 1.04
CA LEU A 268 -7.88 -0.60 0.14
C LEU A 268 -7.14 -0.20 -1.14
N ILE A 269 -7.33 -0.97 -2.19
CA ILE A 269 -6.71 -0.70 -3.50
C ILE A 269 -7.68 0.11 -4.35
N ARG A 270 -7.24 1.30 -4.80
CA ARG A 270 -8.04 2.21 -5.63
C ARG A 270 -7.56 2.16 -7.07
N VAL A 271 -8.49 1.99 -7.99
CA VAL A 271 -8.22 1.98 -9.42
C VAL A 271 -9.22 2.87 -10.14
N ASN A 272 -8.74 3.85 -10.88
CA ASN A 272 -9.59 4.60 -11.80
C ASN A 272 -9.49 3.96 -13.19
N CYS A 273 -10.54 3.29 -13.62
CA CYS A 273 -10.58 2.55 -14.88
C CYS A 273 -10.46 3.46 -16.11
N GLY A 274 -10.93 4.72 -16.02
CA GLY A 274 -10.84 5.68 -17.13
C GLY A 274 -9.46 6.32 -17.30
N SER A 275 -8.57 6.19 -16.30
CA SER A 275 -7.22 6.76 -16.37
C SER A 275 -6.17 5.81 -16.97
N ILE A 276 -6.50 4.53 -17.11
CA ILE A 276 -5.59 3.50 -17.61
C ILE A 276 -5.89 3.26 -19.09
N PRO A 277 -4.89 3.28 -19.98
CA PRO A 277 -5.09 2.92 -21.38
C PRO A 277 -5.67 1.51 -21.54
N ASP A 278 -6.59 1.30 -22.49
CA ASP A 278 -7.28 0.03 -22.73
C ASP A 278 -6.31 -1.15 -22.90
N THR A 279 -5.16 -0.91 -23.51
CA THR A 279 -4.12 -1.92 -23.76
C THR A 279 -3.40 -2.40 -22.49
N LEU A 280 -3.44 -1.62 -21.42
CA LEU A 280 -2.74 -1.90 -20.17
C LEU A 280 -3.70 -2.30 -19.03
N ILE A 281 -4.99 -2.04 -19.16
CA ILE A 281 -5.95 -2.23 -18.07
C ILE A 281 -6.02 -3.68 -17.58
N ASP A 282 -5.94 -4.66 -18.48
CA ASP A 282 -5.91 -6.07 -18.12
C ASP A 282 -4.66 -6.42 -17.29
N SER A 283 -3.50 -5.90 -17.68
CA SER A 283 -2.24 -6.10 -16.98
C SER A 283 -2.21 -5.42 -15.61
N GLU A 284 -2.79 -4.21 -15.50
CA GLU A 284 -2.86 -3.49 -14.22
C GLU A 284 -3.86 -4.15 -13.25
N LEU A 285 -5.03 -4.55 -13.72
CA LEU A 285 -6.06 -5.15 -12.89
C LEU A 285 -5.72 -6.58 -12.46
N PHE A 286 -5.32 -7.44 -13.42
CA PHE A 286 -5.16 -8.88 -13.20
C PHE A 286 -3.70 -9.34 -13.09
N GLY A 287 -2.73 -8.46 -13.41
CA GLY A 287 -1.32 -8.81 -13.46
C GLY A 287 -0.92 -9.55 -14.75
N HIS A 288 0.38 -9.80 -14.91
CA HIS A 288 0.90 -10.51 -16.06
C HIS A 288 2.08 -11.42 -15.69
N GLU A 289 2.24 -12.49 -16.46
CA GLU A 289 3.42 -13.36 -16.41
C GLU A 289 4.55 -12.78 -17.28
N LYS A 290 5.78 -13.16 -16.98
CA LYS A 290 6.93 -12.78 -17.79
C LYS A 290 6.72 -13.28 -19.24
N GLY A 291 6.87 -12.39 -20.23
CA GLY A 291 6.70 -12.71 -21.65
C GLY A 291 5.25 -12.66 -22.15
N ALA A 292 4.28 -12.22 -21.35
CA ALA A 292 2.87 -12.14 -21.73
C ALA A 292 2.60 -11.21 -22.92
N PHE A 293 3.42 -10.18 -23.09
CA PHE A 293 3.37 -9.22 -24.22
C PHE A 293 4.75 -8.58 -24.42
N THR A 294 4.91 -7.86 -25.52
CA THR A 294 6.16 -7.12 -25.83
C THR A 294 6.40 -6.04 -24.76
N GLY A 295 7.42 -6.25 -23.92
CA GLY A 295 7.73 -5.39 -22.76
C GLY A 295 7.49 -6.02 -21.39
N ALA A 296 6.86 -7.19 -21.29
CA ALA A 296 6.70 -7.94 -20.05
C ALA A 296 8.01 -8.67 -19.64
N THR A 297 9.01 -7.90 -19.20
CA THR A 297 10.35 -8.42 -18.83
C THR A 297 10.36 -9.19 -17.52
N ALA A 298 9.40 -8.93 -16.63
CA ALA A 298 9.22 -9.57 -15.33
C ALA A 298 7.74 -9.88 -15.09
N GLN A 299 7.45 -10.75 -14.13
CA GLN A 299 6.11 -10.98 -13.62
C GLN A 299 5.65 -9.76 -12.81
N LYS A 300 4.37 -9.35 -12.95
CA LYS A 300 3.75 -8.27 -12.17
C LYS A 300 2.44 -8.75 -11.53
N ARG A 301 2.28 -8.47 -10.25
CA ARG A 301 1.01 -8.68 -9.54
C ARG A 301 -0.01 -7.62 -9.94
N GLY A 302 -1.27 -8.03 -10.13
CA GLY A 302 -2.38 -7.13 -10.45
C GLY A 302 -3.04 -6.52 -9.22
N CYS A 303 -3.87 -5.47 -9.44
CA CYS A 303 -4.59 -4.78 -8.37
C CYS A 303 -5.52 -5.72 -7.59
N PHE A 304 -6.12 -6.71 -8.23
CA PHE A 304 -6.94 -7.73 -7.56
C PHE A 304 -6.12 -8.62 -6.62
N GLU A 305 -4.88 -9.00 -6.99
CA GLU A 305 -3.98 -9.72 -6.08
C GLU A 305 -3.55 -8.86 -4.89
N LEU A 306 -3.30 -7.57 -5.13
CA LEU A 306 -2.90 -6.62 -4.08
C LEU A 306 -4.03 -6.33 -3.10
N ALA A 307 -5.30 -6.43 -3.55
CA ALA A 307 -6.48 -6.23 -2.72
C ALA A 307 -6.88 -7.45 -1.89
N ASN A 308 -6.15 -8.57 -2.00
CA ASN A 308 -6.50 -9.81 -1.30
C ASN A 308 -6.56 -9.62 0.22
N GLY A 309 -7.61 -10.12 0.87
CA GLY A 309 -7.92 -9.90 2.28
C GLY A 309 -8.50 -8.52 2.60
N GLY A 310 -8.71 -7.65 1.60
CA GLY A 310 -9.18 -6.28 1.75
C GLY A 310 -10.31 -5.89 0.80
N THR A 311 -10.23 -4.67 0.28
CA THR A 311 -11.24 -4.07 -0.59
C THR A 311 -10.58 -3.50 -1.84
N ILE A 312 -11.20 -3.71 -3.00
CA ILE A 312 -10.85 -2.98 -4.23
C ILE A 312 -11.95 -1.96 -4.55
N PHE A 313 -11.54 -0.71 -4.79
CA PHE A 313 -12.41 0.36 -5.24
C PHE A 313 -12.13 0.66 -6.72
N LEU A 314 -13.12 0.41 -7.58
CA LEU A 314 -13.05 0.59 -9.02
C LEU A 314 -13.86 1.82 -9.40
N ASP A 315 -13.18 2.95 -9.61
CA ASP A 315 -13.83 4.17 -10.08
C ASP A 315 -13.97 4.15 -11.60
N GLU A 316 -15.05 4.79 -12.09
CA GLU A 316 -15.40 4.85 -13.51
C GLU A 316 -15.50 3.46 -14.16
N ILE A 317 -16.20 2.51 -13.49
CA ILE A 317 -16.35 1.13 -13.95
C ILE A 317 -16.97 1.02 -15.35
N GLY A 318 -17.76 1.99 -15.77
CA GLY A 318 -18.35 2.08 -17.11
C GLY A 318 -17.33 2.36 -18.23
N GLU A 319 -16.07 2.65 -17.90
CA GLU A 319 -14.99 2.83 -18.87
C GLU A 319 -14.23 1.53 -19.18
N LEU A 320 -14.56 0.41 -18.48
CA LEU A 320 -13.87 -0.86 -18.73
C LEU A 320 -14.09 -1.38 -20.16
N PRO A 321 -13.03 -1.75 -20.87
CA PRO A 321 -13.12 -2.45 -22.14
C PRO A 321 -13.85 -3.78 -21.99
N PHE A 322 -14.52 -4.23 -23.03
CA PHE A 322 -15.37 -5.44 -22.99
C PHE A 322 -14.59 -6.70 -22.56
N ALA A 323 -13.32 -6.83 -22.96
CA ALA A 323 -12.44 -7.94 -22.56
C ALA A 323 -12.20 -7.96 -21.03
N ALA A 324 -11.93 -6.79 -20.43
CA ALA A 324 -11.75 -6.65 -19.00
C ALA A 324 -13.03 -6.96 -18.21
N GLN A 325 -14.20 -6.59 -18.76
CA GLN A 325 -15.50 -6.93 -18.15
C GLN A 325 -15.69 -8.46 -18.03
N VAL A 326 -15.27 -9.24 -19.02
CA VAL A 326 -15.34 -10.71 -19.00
C VAL A 326 -14.47 -11.28 -17.87
N ARG A 327 -13.25 -10.77 -17.72
CA ARG A 327 -12.34 -11.22 -16.66
C ARG A 327 -12.84 -10.82 -15.28
N MET A 328 -13.35 -9.59 -15.16
CA MET A 328 -13.94 -9.11 -13.91
C MET A 328 -15.11 -9.96 -13.46
N LEU A 329 -15.98 -10.38 -14.38
CA LEU A 329 -17.08 -11.27 -14.07
C LEU A 329 -16.58 -12.59 -13.44
N ARG A 330 -15.50 -13.17 -13.96
CA ARG A 330 -14.89 -14.38 -13.38
C ARG A 330 -14.43 -14.16 -11.95
N VAL A 331 -13.78 -13.02 -11.66
CA VAL A 331 -13.34 -12.68 -10.31
C VAL A 331 -14.52 -12.61 -9.34
N LEU A 332 -15.63 -11.95 -9.76
CA LEU A 332 -16.83 -11.80 -8.93
C LEU A 332 -17.58 -13.12 -8.72
N GLN A 333 -17.51 -14.05 -9.67
CA GLN A 333 -18.24 -15.33 -9.62
C GLN A 333 -17.45 -16.42 -8.88
N TYR A 334 -16.15 -16.56 -9.21
CA TYR A 334 -15.33 -17.68 -8.77
C TYR A 334 -14.35 -17.31 -7.67
N LYS A 335 -14.19 -16.01 -7.37
CA LYS A 335 -13.19 -15.48 -6.42
C LYS A 335 -11.76 -15.91 -6.81
N GLU A 336 -11.48 -15.93 -8.09
CA GLU A 336 -10.20 -16.33 -8.65
C GLU A 336 -9.78 -15.38 -9.76
N ILE A 337 -8.49 -15.13 -9.86
CA ILE A 337 -7.89 -14.36 -10.95
C ILE A 337 -6.95 -15.23 -11.77
N GLN A 338 -6.74 -14.83 -13.01
CA GLN A 338 -5.76 -15.40 -13.89
C GLN A 338 -4.94 -14.27 -14.51
N ARG A 339 -3.61 -14.33 -14.36
CA ARG A 339 -2.72 -13.33 -14.94
C ARG A 339 -2.73 -13.39 -16.46
N VAL A 340 -2.47 -12.26 -17.09
CA VAL A 340 -2.31 -12.19 -18.55
C VAL A 340 -1.12 -13.05 -18.98
N GLY A 341 -1.34 -13.96 -19.93
CA GLY A 341 -0.31 -14.91 -20.39
C GLY A 341 -0.08 -16.11 -19.46
N GLY A 342 -0.78 -16.21 -18.32
CA GLY A 342 -0.70 -17.32 -17.39
C GLY A 342 -1.91 -18.26 -17.48
N ASN A 343 -1.73 -19.51 -17.04
CA ASN A 343 -2.79 -20.53 -16.99
C ASN A 343 -3.20 -20.89 -15.54
N SER A 344 -2.46 -20.42 -14.54
CA SER A 344 -2.73 -20.72 -13.14
C SER A 344 -3.84 -19.84 -12.59
N SER A 345 -4.81 -20.43 -11.90
CA SER A 345 -5.85 -19.73 -11.13
C SER A 345 -5.30 -19.38 -9.75
N ILE A 346 -5.50 -18.14 -9.32
CA ILE A 346 -5.06 -17.61 -8.04
C ILE A 346 -6.31 -17.23 -7.25
N PRO A 347 -6.59 -17.91 -6.13
CA PRO A 347 -7.75 -17.58 -5.30
C PRO A 347 -7.58 -16.18 -4.67
N THR A 348 -8.66 -15.42 -4.63
CA THR A 348 -8.70 -14.06 -4.07
C THR A 348 -9.92 -13.86 -3.19
N ASP A 349 -9.71 -13.38 -1.98
CA ASP A 349 -10.77 -12.97 -1.06
C ASP A 349 -10.84 -11.45 -1.00
N ILE A 350 -11.71 -10.85 -1.80
CA ILE A 350 -11.82 -9.40 -1.95
C ILE A 350 -13.27 -8.93 -1.86
N ARG A 351 -13.46 -7.74 -1.27
CA ARG A 351 -14.70 -6.98 -1.38
C ARG A 351 -14.57 -5.97 -2.52
N VAL A 352 -15.59 -5.84 -3.36
CA VAL A 352 -15.60 -4.90 -4.49
C VAL A 352 -16.55 -3.75 -4.21
N ILE A 353 -16.06 -2.52 -4.34
CA ILE A 353 -16.83 -1.29 -4.41
C ILE A 353 -16.59 -0.70 -5.80
N ALA A 354 -17.63 -0.58 -6.59
CA ALA A 354 -17.56 0.02 -7.93
C ALA A 354 -18.23 1.40 -7.93
N ALA A 355 -17.73 2.33 -8.74
CA ALA A 355 -18.32 3.65 -8.89
C ALA A 355 -18.46 4.03 -10.36
N THR A 356 -19.51 4.78 -10.68
CA THR A 356 -19.76 5.29 -12.02
C THR A 356 -20.59 6.57 -12.01
N HIS A 357 -20.38 7.42 -13.00
CA HIS A 357 -21.28 8.53 -13.33
C HIS A 357 -22.18 8.21 -14.51
N ARG A 358 -21.92 7.09 -15.24
CA ARG A 358 -22.68 6.67 -16.41
C ARG A 358 -23.90 5.82 -16.00
N ASP A 359 -24.92 5.84 -16.84
CA ASP A 359 -26.05 4.92 -16.73
C ASP A 359 -25.65 3.56 -17.32
N LEU A 360 -25.30 2.61 -16.43
CA LEU A 360 -24.90 1.25 -16.85
C LEU A 360 -26.05 0.49 -17.51
N GLU A 361 -27.33 0.75 -17.16
CA GLU A 361 -28.48 0.12 -17.77
C GLU A 361 -28.65 0.54 -19.23
N GLU A 362 -28.42 1.82 -19.53
CA GLU A 362 -28.39 2.30 -20.89
C GLU A 362 -27.21 1.70 -21.67
N MET A 363 -26.04 1.58 -21.02
CA MET A 363 -24.86 0.95 -21.63
C MET A 363 -25.09 -0.54 -21.93
N VAL A 364 -25.81 -1.26 -21.08
CA VAL A 364 -26.21 -2.66 -21.34
C VAL A 364 -27.11 -2.72 -22.56
N ARG A 365 -28.15 -1.89 -22.63
CA ARG A 365 -29.05 -1.82 -23.82
C ARG A 365 -28.31 -1.47 -25.10
N ALA A 366 -27.26 -0.65 -25.00
CA ALA A 366 -26.41 -0.27 -26.13
C ALA A 366 -25.31 -1.30 -26.44
N GLY A 367 -25.23 -2.44 -25.74
CA GLY A 367 -24.21 -3.49 -25.92
C GLY A 367 -22.77 -3.07 -25.53
N ARG A 368 -22.61 -1.99 -24.76
CA ARG A 368 -21.31 -1.46 -24.30
C ARG A 368 -20.91 -1.95 -22.92
N PHE A 369 -21.84 -2.52 -22.17
CA PHE A 369 -21.62 -3.13 -20.88
C PHE A 369 -22.33 -4.47 -20.82
N ARG A 370 -21.72 -5.48 -20.18
CA ARG A 370 -22.31 -6.81 -20.08
C ARG A 370 -23.42 -6.83 -19.03
N GLU A 371 -24.54 -7.43 -19.37
CA GLU A 371 -25.69 -7.58 -18.49
C GLU A 371 -25.38 -8.45 -17.26
N ASP A 372 -24.65 -9.55 -17.45
CA ASP A 372 -24.26 -10.46 -16.37
C ASP A 372 -23.34 -9.78 -15.34
N LEU A 373 -22.39 -8.94 -15.78
CA LEU A 373 -21.54 -8.15 -14.92
C LEU A 373 -22.35 -7.07 -14.18
N TRP A 374 -23.27 -6.41 -14.87
CA TRP A 374 -24.13 -5.39 -14.25
C TRP A 374 -24.93 -5.98 -13.09
N PHE A 375 -25.60 -7.14 -13.26
CA PHE A 375 -26.33 -7.81 -12.18
C PHE A 375 -25.42 -8.18 -10.99
N ARG A 376 -24.19 -8.56 -11.22
CA ARG A 376 -23.23 -8.89 -10.15
C ARG A 376 -22.71 -7.68 -9.40
N LEU A 377 -22.59 -6.52 -10.06
CA LEU A 377 -22.17 -5.27 -9.42
C LEU A 377 -23.32 -4.53 -8.74
N ASN A 378 -24.52 -4.57 -9.31
CA ASN A 378 -25.69 -3.85 -8.85
C ASN A 378 -26.43 -4.60 -7.70
N VAL A 379 -25.67 -5.18 -6.76
CA VAL A 379 -26.23 -5.85 -5.58
C VAL A 379 -26.73 -4.82 -4.56
N PHE A 380 -25.92 -3.81 -4.29
CA PHE A 380 -26.28 -2.75 -3.36
C PHE A 380 -25.95 -1.37 -3.96
N PRO A 381 -26.89 -0.76 -4.70
CA PRO A 381 -26.67 0.56 -5.28
C PRO A 381 -26.85 1.67 -4.24
N ILE A 382 -25.89 2.59 -4.20
CA ILE A 382 -25.94 3.82 -3.41
C ILE A 382 -25.86 5.01 -4.35
N VAL A 383 -26.88 5.85 -4.34
CA VAL A 383 -26.93 7.06 -5.18
C VAL A 383 -26.50 8.26 -4.36
N ILE A 384 -25.39 8.89 -4.77
CA ILE A 384 -24.87 10.08 -4.10
C ILE A 384 -25.47 11.31 -4.77
N PRO A 385 -26.19 12.17 -4.04
CA PRO A 385 -26.86 13.35 -4.61
C PRO A 385 -25.84 14.38 -5.09
N PRO A 386 -26.11 15.06 -6.21
CA PRO A 386 -25.27 16.18 -6.66
C PRO A 386 -25.37 17.36 -5.69
N LEU A 387 -24.35 18.23 -5.70
CA LEU A 387 -24.21 19.34 -4.76
C LEU A 387 -25.42 20.32 -4.80
N ARG A 388 -26.02 20.51 -5.98
CA ARG A 388 -27.24 21.33 -6.15
C ARG A 388 -28.45 20.81 -5.39
N LYS A 389 -28.50 19.53 -5.03
CA LYS A 389 -29.57 18.92 -4.19
C LYS A 389 -29.25 18.94 -2.69
N ARG A 390 -28.00 19.34 -2.32
CA ARG A 390 -27.52 19.46 -0.93
C ARG A 390 -26.78 20.78 -0.69
N LYS A 391 -27.36 21.88 -1.17
CA LYS A 391 -26.75 23.21 -1.05
C LYS A 391 -26.51 23.64 0.41
N THR A 392 -27.23 23.07 1.36
CA THR A 392 -27.03 23.25 2.81
C THR A 392 -25.64 22.82 3.29
N ASP A 393 -24.95 21.93 2.56
CA ASP A 393 -23.61 21.48 2.91
C ASP A 393 -22.51 22.47 2.44
N ILE A 394 -22.84 23.41 1.54
CA ILE A 394 -21.88 24.36 0.96
C ILE A 394 -21.12 25.16 2.01
N PRO A 395 -21.76 25.76 3.05
CA PRO A 395 -21.03 26.50 4.08
C PRO A 395 -19.99 25.64 4.80
N ALA A 396 -20.32 24.38 5.09
CA ALA A 396 -19.41 23.45 5.74
C ALA A 396 -18.23 23.07 4.82
N PHE A 397 -18.47 22.85 3.52
CA PHE A 397 -17.41 22.65 2.53
C PHE A 397 -16.49 23.87 2.42
N VAL A 398 -17.06 25.08 2.38
CA VAL A 398 -16.29 26.32 2.30
C VAL A 398 -15.35 26.43 3.50
N HIS A 399 -15.86 26.23 4.70
CA HIS A 399 -15.06 26.27 5.92
C HIS A 399 -13.94 25.21 5.89
N HIS A 400 -14.28 23.98 5.57
CA HIS A 400 -13.34 22.85 5.49
C HIS A 400 -12.22 23.12 4.47
N PHE A 401 -12.56 23.51 3.24
CA PHE A 401 -11.57 23.73 2.19
C PHE A 401 -10.70 24.96 2.45
N ILE A 402 -11.27 26.05 2.97
CA ILE A 402 -10.49 27.23 3.35
C ILE A 402 -9.45 26.86 4.39
N GLN A 403 -9.81 26.14 5.44
CA GLN A 403 -8.87 25.70 6.47
C GLN A 403 -7.78 24.81 5.90
N ARG A 404 -8.16 23.79 5.13
CA ARG A 404 -7.23 22.81 4.54
C ARG A 404 -6.26 23.48 3.58
N LYS A 405 -6.77 24.30 2.64
CA LYS A 405 -5.94 24.97 1.62
C LYS A 405 -5.08 26.09 2.21
N SER A 406 -5.56 26.81 3.22
CA SER A 406 -4.74 27.82 3.92
C SER A 406 -3.53 27.19 4.61
N LYS A 407 -3.71 26.02 5.25
CA LYS A 407 -2.58 25.25 5.82
C LYS A 407 -1.58 24.83 4.73
N ALA A 408 -2.07 24.30 3.61
CA ALA A 408 -1.23 23.87 2.51
C ALA A 408 -0.45 25.04 1.88
N LEU A 409 -1.08 26.20 1.75
CA LEU A 409 -0.48 27.44 1.24
C LEU A 409 0.36 28.19 2.30
N LYS A 410 0.45 27.66 3.52
CA LYS A 410 1.18 28.28 4.66
C LYS A 410 0.73 29.73 4.93
N LEU A 411 -0.55 30.01 4.77
CA LEU A 411 -1.11 31.33 5.08
C LEU A 411 -1.20 31.50 6.61
N PRO A 412 -0.71 32.61 7.17
CA PRO A 412 -0.73 32.84 8.62
C PRO A 412 -2.17 32.94 9.17
N THR A 413 -3.08 33.51 8.40
CA THR A 413 -4.52 33.57 8.70
C THR A 413 -5.32 33.35 7.42
N PRO A 414 -6.38 32.51 7.44
CA PRO A 414 -7.28 32.39 6.31
C PRO A 414 -7.95 33.75 6.01
N PRO A 415 -8.03 34.18 4.74
CA PRO A 415 -8.74 35.41 4.39
C PRO A 415 -10.23 35.26 4.70
N GLY A 416 -10.84 36.35 5.17
CA GLY A 416 -12.27 36.42 5.43
C GLY A 416 -13.10 36.33 4.14
N LEU A 417 -14.37 35.95 4.28
CA LEU A 417 -15.33 35.97 3.15
C LEU A 417 -15.90 37.39 2.96
N ALA A 418 -16.09 37.80 1.73
CA ALA A 418 -16.80 39.00 1.38
C ALA A 418 -18.29 38.90 1.79
N PRO A 419 -18.98 40.02 2.08
CA PRO A 419 -20.43 40.01 2.32
C PRO A 419 -21.17 39.28 1.18
N ARG A 420 -22.14 38.43 1.52
CA ARG A 420 -22.95 37.61 0.59
C ARG A 420 -22.17 36.56 -0.23
N ALA A 421 -20.90 36.32 0.08
CA ALA A 421 -20.11 35.31 -0.61
C ALA A 421 -20.72 33.89 -0.54
N ILE A 422 -21.25 33.51 0.64
CA ILE A 422 -21.94 32.23 0.82
C ILE A 422 -23.24 32.18 -0.01
N ASP A 423 -24.02 33.27 -0.04
CA ASP A 423 -25.26 33.30 -0.81
C ASP A 423 -25.00 33.13 -2.32
N GLN A 424 -23.91 33.70 -2.83
CA GLN A 424 -23.45 33.52 -4.22
C GLN A 424 -23.10 32.06 -4.50
N LEU A 425 -22.36 31.42 -3.61
CA LEU A 425 -21.99 30.01 -3.74
C LEU A 425 -23.23 29.09 -3.67
N MET A 426 -24.21 29.42 -2.83
CA MET A 426 -25.47 28.67 -2.72
C MET A 426 -26.40 28.88 -3.93
N ALA A 427 -26.32 30.03 -4.60
CA ALA A 427 -27.12 30.31 -5.79
C ALA A 427 -26.68 29.50 -7.02
N TYR A 428 -25.41 29.14 -7.10
CA TYR A 428 -24.84 28.42 -8.24
C TYR A 428 -25.18 26.91 -8.23
N ASP A 429 -25.26 26.28 -9.41
CA ASP A 429 -25.72 24.89 -9.55
C ASP A 429 -24.63 23.81 -9.51
N TRP A 430 -23.37 24.21 -9.51
CA TRP A 430 -22.22 23.35 -9.33
C TRP A 430 -22.20 22.13 -10.27
N PRO A 431 -22.12 22.29 -11.60
CA PRO A 431 -22.09 21.16 -12.54
C PRO A 431 -20.89 20.22 -12.30
N GLY A 432 -19.77 20.72 -11.78
CA GLY A 432 -18.61 19.94 -11.36
C GLY A 432 -18.63 19.53 -9.88
N ASN A 433 -19.77 19.76 -9.21
CA ASN A 433 -20.03 19.39 -7.81
C ASN A 433 -18.95 19.88 -6.82
N VAL A 434 -18.56 19.07 -5.86
CA VAL A 434 -17.58 19.42 -4.80
C VAL A 434 -16.19 19.70 -5.38
N ARG A 435 -15.79 19.00 -6.44
CA ARG A 435 -14.49 19.23 -7.11
C ARG A 435 -14.42 20.64 -7.73
N GLU A 436 -15.51 21.12 -8.32
CA GLU A 436 -15.58 22.49 -8.86
C GLU A 436 -15.56 23.52 -7.74
N LEU A 437 -16.34 23.31 -6.67
CA LEU A 437 -16.34 24.16 -5.48
C LEU A 437 -14.94 24.25 -4.87
N GLU A 438 -14.24 23.15 -4.68
CA GLU A 438 -12.86 23.12 -4.16
C GLU A 438 -11.92 23.96 -5.04
N ASN A 439 -11.99 23.79 -6.36
CA ASN A 439 -11.16 24.52 -7.31
C ASN A 439 -11.46 26.03 -7.30
N VAL A 440 -12.73 26.43 -7.20
CA VAL A 440 -13.13 27.84 -7.11
C VAL A 440 -12.60 28.47 -5.83
N LEU A 441 -12.73 27.77 -4.69
CA LEU A 441 -12.22 28.23 -3.40
C LEU A 441 -10.69 28.36 -3.41
N GLU A 442 -9.98 27.40 -3.99
CA GLU A 442 -8.51 27.46 -4.10
C GLU A 442 -8.04 28.64 -4.94
N ARG A 443 -8.68 28.89 -6.09
CA ARG A 443 -8.37 30.07 -6.92
C ARG A 443 -8.68 31.37 -6.17
N ALA A 444 -9.79 31.43 -5.48
CA ALA A 444 -10.14 32.61 -4.69
C ALA A 444 -9.13 32.86 -3.58
N LEU A 445 -8.69 31.83 -2.85
CA LEU A 445 -7.65 31.92 -1.83
C LEU A 445 -6.33 32.45 -2.37
N ILE A 446 -5.88 31.96 -3.53
CA ILE A 446 -4.62 32.39 -4.16
C ILE A 446 -4.68 33.87 -4.56
N LEU A 447 -5.85 34.34 -5.02
CA LEU A 447 -6.01 35.71 -5.54
C LEU A 447 -6.36 36.74 -4.46
N SER A 448 -6.83 36.31 -3.27
CA SER A 448 -7.31 37.19 -2.20
C SER A 448 -6.25 37.42 -1.11
N LYS A 449 -4.98 37.71 -1.48
CA LYS A 449 -3.86 37.85 -0.53
C LYS A 449 -4.12 38.86 0.59
N ASP A 450 -4.82 39.98 0.33
CA ASP A 450 -5.01 41.08 1.27
C ASP A 450 -6.46 41.61 1.31
N SER A 451 -7.42 40.92 0.69
CA SER A 451 -8.82 41.32 0.61
C SER A 451 -9.78 40.17 0.91
N PRO A 452 -11.00 40.43 1.36
CA PRO A 452 -12.00 39.39 1.54
C PRO A 452 -12.28 38.66 0.24
N MET A 453 -12.44 37.31 0.33
CA MET A 453 -12.70 36.45 -0.82
C MET A 453 -14.06 36.74 -1.46
N SER A 454 -14.09 37.07 -2.74
CA SER A 454 -15.30 37.23 -3.57
C SER A 454 -15.29 36.21 -4.70
N PHE A 455 -16.47 35.73 -5.08
CA PHE A 455 -16.63 34.67 -6.07
C PHE A 455 -17.23 35.19 -7.40
N ASP A 456 -17.52 36.49 -7.53
CA ASP A 456 -18.15 37.08 -8.72
C ASP A 456 -17.44 36.78 -10.04
N ARG A 457 -16.11 36.68 -10.00
CA ARG A 457 -15.29 36.39 -11.18
C ARG A 457 -15.33 34.93 -11.62
N PHE A 458 -15.69 34.03 -10.70
CA PHE A 458 -15.59 32.58 -10.91
C PHE A 458 -16.95 31.94 -11.19
N LEU A 459 -18.04 32.58 -10.74
CA LEU A 459 -19.40 32.05 -10.81
C LEU A 459 -20.24 32.65 -11.96
N ARG A 460 -19.62 33.45 -12.84
CA ARG A 460 -20.34 33.89 -14.04
C ARG A 460 -20.70 32.66 -14.86
N SER A 461 -21.98 32.39 -14.90
CA SER A 461 -22.55 31.31 -15.71
C SER A 461 -22.05 31.41 -17.17
N ARG A 462 -21.77 30.26 -17.76
CA ARG A 462 -21.62 30.16 -19.24
C ARG A 462 -22.82 30.72 -20.02
N SER A 463 -23.93 31.01 -19.32
CA SER A 463 -25.08 31.74 -19.88
C SER A 463 -24.80 33.20 -20.19
N ASP A 464 -23.75 33.84 -19.58
CA ASP A 464 -23.39 35.22 -19.92
C ASP A 464 -22.34 35.31 -21.05
N GLU A 465 -21.72 34.20 -21.42
CA GLU A 465 -21.06 33.99 -22.72
C GLU A 465 -22.02 33.30 -23.71
N ALA A 466 -23.31 33.43 -23.53
CA ALA A 466 -24.24 33.13 -24.58
C ALA A 466 -23.86 34.06 -25.72
N VAL A 467 -23.20 33.51 -26.75
CA VAL A 467 -23.37 33.98 -28.10
C VAL A 467 -24.86 34.34 -28.21
N PRO A 468 -25.23 35.62 -28.49
CA PRO A 468 -26.64 35.97 -28.54
C PRO A 468 -27.34 34.92 -29.41
N PRO A 469 -28.52 34.42 -28.97
CA PRO A 469 -29.19 33.39 -29.71
C PRO A 469 -29.30 33.89 -31.13
N ILE A 470 -28.77 33.14 -32.10
CA ILE A 470 -29.00 33.38 -33.51
C ILE A 470 -30.52 33.21 -33.61
N GLU A 471 -31.23 34.30 -33.76
CA GLU A 471 -32.65 34.26 -34.02
C GLU A 471 -32.89 33.36 -35.24
N PRO A 472 -33.90 32.52 -35.25
CA PRO A 472 -34.20 31.65 -36.36
C PRO A 472 -34.69 32.48 -37.55
N GLY A 473 -33.75 33.09 -38.28
CA GLY A 473 -33.94 34.00 -39.38
C GLY A 473 -32.65 34.47 -40.03
N ASP A 474 -31.50 34.41 -39.30
CA ASP A 474 -30.22 34.72 -39.91
C ASP A 474 -29.68 33.50 -40.68
N THR A 475 -29.87 33.54 -41.97
CA THR A 475 -29.19 32.66 -42.91
C THR A 475 -27.68 32.78 -42.68
N LEU A 476 -27.00 31.63 -42.42
CA LEU A 476 -25.54 31.57 -42.35
C LEU A 476 -24.96 32.21 -43.62
N LEU A 477 -24.37 33.41 -43.45
CA LEU A 477 -23.66 34.07 -44.53
C LEU A 477 -22.48 33.22 -44.97
N SER A 478 -22.25 33.10 -46.25
CA SER A 478 -21.01 32.49 -46.73
C SER A 478 -19.79 33.24 -46.19
N LEU A 479 -18.63 32.61 -46.12
CA LEU A 479 -17.40 33.27 -45.65
C LEU A 479 -17.10 34.54 -46.42
N GLU A 480 -17.40 34.57 -47.75
CA GLU A 480 -17.20 35.72 -48.59
C GLU A 480 -18.16 36.87 -48.24
N GLU A 481 -19.41 36.57 -47.93
CA GLU A 481 -20.41 37.56 -47.50
C GLU A 481 -20.10 38.12 -46.12
N ALA A 482 -19.68 37.27 -45.17
CA ALA A 482 -19.25 37.70 -43.87
C ALA A 482 -18.03 38.63 -43.91
N VAL A 483 -17.03 38.29 -44.73
CA VAL A 483 -15.85 39.12 -44.95
C VAL A 483 -16.24 40.44 -45.65
N ALA A 484 -17.14 40.42 -46.63
CA ALA A 484 -17.63 41.61 -47.29
C ALA A 484 -18.36 42.56 -46.34
N THR A 485 -19.20 42.02 -45.47
CA THR A 485 -19.92 42.79 -44.46
C THR A 485 -18.96 43.43 -43.45
N HIS A 486 -17.97 42.71 -42.98
CA HIS A 486 -16.97 43.23 -42.07
C HIS A 486 -16.09 44.34 -42.68
N ILE A 487 -15.68 44.18 -43.93
CA ILE A 487 -14.96 45.23 -44.68
C ILE A 487 -15.83 46.48 -44.87
N ARG A 488 -17.13 46.34 -45.20
CA ARG A 488 -18.05 47.48 -45.30
C ARG A 488 -18.22 48.22 -44.00
N GLN A 489 -18.34 47.51 -42.89
CA GLN A 489 -18.41 48.11 -41.54
C GLN A 489 -17.15 48.91 -41.20
N ALA A 490 -15.96 48.35 -41.46
CA ALA A 490 -14.70 49.05 -41.26
C ALA A 490 -14.59 50.31 -42.14
N LEU A 491 -15.03 50.27 -43.39
CA LEU A 491 -15.06 51.44 -44.28
C LEU A 491 -16.06 52.52 -43.82
N LEU A 492 -17.21 52.12 -43.25
CA LEU A 492 -18.16 53.05 -42.66
C LEU A 492 -17.57 53.80 -41.49
N GLN A 493 -16.94 53.07 -40.57
CA GLN A 493 -16.30 53.63 -39.37
C GLN A 493 -15.14 54.57 -39.71
N THR A 494 -14.36 54.23 -40.72
CA THR A 494 -13.22 55.03 -41.19
C THR A 494 -13.58 56.07 -42.28
N LYS A 495 -14.89 56.31 -42.47
CA LYS A 495 -15.42 57.27 -43.53
C LYS A 495 -14.81 57.04 -44.91
N GLY A 496 -14.58 55.79 -45.28
CA GLY A 496 -14.00 55.37 -46.54
C GLY A 496 -12.48 55.48 -46.65
N LYS A 497 -11.76 55.81 -45.61
CA LYS A 497 -10.31 55.90 -45.59
C LYS A 497 -9.69 54.52 -45.54
N ILE A 498 -8.94 54.12 -46.59
CA ILE A 498 -8.39 52.77 -46.68
C ILE A 498 -7.03 52.65 -45.95
N HIS A 499 -6.13 53.63 -46.07
CA HIS A 499 -4.75 53.59 -45.61
C HIS A 499 -4.37 54.82 -44.78
N GLY A 500 -3.26 54.69 -43.98
CA GLY A 500 -2.78 55.73 -43.06
C GLY A 500 -3.39 55.57 -41.64
N PRO A 501 -2.98 56.44 -40.68
CA PRO A 501 -3.49 56.44 -39.34
C PRO A 501 -5.03 56.50 -39.34
N GLU A 502 -5.67 55.60 -38.57
CA GLU A 502 -7.12 55.42 -38.50
C GLU A 502 -7.79 54.94 -39.79
N GLY A 503 -7.05 54.33 -40.74
CA GLY A 503 -7.62 53.75 -41.97
C GLY A 503 -8.16 52.33 -41.75
N ALA A 504 -9.09 51.88 -42.66
CA ALA A 504 -9.71 50.56 -42.56
C ALA A 504 -8.69 49.39 -42.60
N ALA A 505 -7.56 49.56 -43.27
CA ALA A 505 -6.50 48.56 -43.32
C ALA A 505 -5.81 48.37 -41.97
N GLU A 506 -5.59 49.47 -41.26
CA GLU A 506 -5.03 49.45 -39.91
C GLU A 506 -6.02 48.83 -38.88
N MET A 507 -7.28 49.25 -38.98
CA MET A 507 -8.36 48.70 -38.13
C MET A 507 -8.54 47.19 -38.34
N LEU A 508 -8.47 46.72 -39.56
CA LEU A 508 -8.57 45.30 -39.93
C LEU A 508 -7.25 44.53 -39.76
N ARG A 509 -6.17 45.20 -39.35
CA ARG A 509 -4.82 44.62 -39.22
C ARG A 509 -4.31 43.90 -40.46
N ILE A 510 -4.59 44.43 -41.66
CA ILE A 510 -4.13 43.87 -42.93
C ILE A 510 -3.43 44.94 -43.76
N ASN A 511 -2.58 44.50 -44.69
CA ASN A 511 -1.90 45.41 -45.56
C ASN A 511 -2.92 46.15 -46.51
N PRO A 512 -2.78 47.46 -46.72
CA PRO A 512 -3.69 48.22 -47.59
C PRO A 512 -3.83 47.67 -49.04
N SER A 513 -2.77 47.06 -49.57
CA SER A 513 -2.83 46.40 -50.87
C SER A 513 -3.68 45.14 -50.86
N THR A 514 -3.58 44.33 -49.75
CA THR A 514 -4.37 43.12 -49.50
C THR A 514 -5.85 43.48 -49.31
N LEU A 515 -6.14 44.57 -48.59
CA LEU A 515 -7.51 45.05 -48.42
C LEU A 515 -8.13 45.44 -49.75
N ARG A 516 -7.41 46.20 -50.58
CA ARG A 516 -7.87 46.59 -51.94
C ARG A 516 -8.11 45.37 -52.83
N SER A 517 -7.21 44.41 -52.84
CA SER A 517 -7.38 43.18 -53.60
C SER A 517 -8.64 42.41 -53.19
N LYS A 518 -8.89 42.27 -51.85
CA LYS A 518 -10.11 41.65 -51.33
C LYS A 518 -11.37 42.46 -51.69
N MET A 519 -11.32 43.79 -51.60
CA MET A 519 -12.44 44.64 -51.94
C MET A 519 -12.79 44.50 -53.41
N ASN A 520 -11.79 44.46 -54.32
CA ASN A 520 -12.01 44.26 -55.77
C ASN A 520 -12.62 42.86 -56.01
N LYS A 521 -12.12 41.81 -55.37
CA LYS A 521 -12.65 40.43 -55.47
C LYS A 521 -14.11 40.36 -55.04
N LEU A 522 -14.47 41.09 -53.96
CA LEU A 522 -15.81 41.13 -53.39
C LEU A 522 -16.73 42.20 -53.91
N ASN A 523 -16.34 42.90 -55.05
CA ASN A 523 -17.07 43.98 -55.65
C ASN A 523 -17.48 45.10 -54.68
N ILE A 524 -16.62 45.45 -53.72
CA ILE A 524 -16.84 46.56 -52.78
C ILE A 524 -16.23 47.82 -53.37
N SER A 525 -17.08 48.76 -53.74
CA SER A 525 -16.65 50.06 -54.29
C SER A 525 -16.01 50.97 -53.25
N TYR A 526 -14.88 51.57 -53.54
CA TYR A 526 -14.16 52.52 -52.70
C TYR A 526 -13.74 53.74 -53.52
N GLY A 527 -13.73 54.91 -52.92
CA GLY A 527 -13.34 56.15 -53.50
C GLY A 527 -14.50 57.18 -53.65
N ARG A 528 -14.17 58.45 -53.55
CA ARG A 528 -15.15 59.55 -53.75
C ARG A 528 -15.73 59.47 -55.15
N ARG A 529 -17.00 59.14 -55.27
CA ARG A 529 -17.74 59.49 -56.47
C ARG A 529 -17.71 61.04 -56.61
N LYS A 530 -17.02 61.56 -57.59
CA LYS A 530 -17.27 62.94 -58.04
C LYS A 530 -18.72 62.98 -58.50
N ALA A 531 -19.52 63.77 -57.79
CA ALA A 531 -20.85 64.12 -58.29
C ALA A 531 -20.69 64.84 -59.62
N ARG A 532 -21.37 64.35 -60.62
CA ARG A 532 -21.74 65.10 -61.82
C ARG A 532 -23.11 65.69 -61.58
#